data_9abaf653411bfd74c2226ee635e37c34
#
_entry.id   9abaf653411bfd74c2226ee635e37c34
#
_cell.length_a   1.000
_cell.length_b   1.000
_cell.length_c   1.000
_cell.angle_alpha   90.00
_cell.angle_beta   90.00
_cell.angle_gamma   90.00
#
_symmetry.space_group_name_H-M   'P 1'
#
loop_
_entity.id
_entity.type
_entity.pdbx_description
1 polymer ?
#
loop_
_entity_poly.entity_id
_entity_poly.type
_entity_poly.pdbx_seq_one_letter_code
_entity_poly.pdbx_strand_id
1 'polypeptide(L)'
;MELARERGATLWSIVNVFGSQAMRIANGFIAMQAGPEIGVASSKAFTTSLADLYMLACKLGELRGTVSANRMRELVNDLAQIPNLAGQLLEDESVYENLANVFHNAEDFLFLGRGINYPIALEGALKLKEISYIHAEGYPAGEMKHGPIA
;
A
#
# COMPACT_ATOMS: atom_id res chain seq x y z
N MET A 1 -2.76 -11.21 17.65
CA MET A 1 -1.37 -11.71 17.75
C MET A 1 -1.22 -12.68 18.92
N GLU A 2 -1.65 -12.31 20.12
CA GLU A 2 -1.52 -13.15 21.34
C GLU A 2 -2.14 -14.55 21.16
N LEU A 3 -3.39 -14.63 20.74
CA LEU A 3 -4.07 -15.90 20.46
C LEU A 3 -3.33 -16.79 19.43
N ALA A 4 -2.71 -16.20 18.41
CA ALA A 4 -1.94 -16.95 17.44
C ALA A 4 -0.63 -17.48 18.06
N ARG A 5 0.01 -16.67 18.90
CA ARG A 5 1.20 -17.07 19.66
C ARG A 5 0.90 -18.22 20.63
N GLU A 6 -0.21 -18.14 21.36
CA GLU A 6 -0.65 -19.21 22.27
C GLU A 6 -0.90 -20.53 21.53
N ARG A 7 -1.30 -20.46 20.26
CA ARG A 7 -1.47 -21.63 19.39
C ARG A 7 -0.21 -22.06 18.65
N GLY A 8 0.97 -21.53 19.04
CA GLY A 8 2.25 -21.94 18.49
C GLY A 8 2.60 -21.35 17.12
N ALA A 9 1.89 -20.33 16.65
CA ALA A 9 2.22 -19.67 15.40
C ALA A 9 3.50 -18.82 15.53
N THR A 10 4.35 -18.82 14.50
CA THR A 10 5.45 -17.88 14.37
C THR A 10 4.91 -16.54 13.87
N LEU A 11 5.18 -15.47 14.61
CA LEU A 11 4.65 -14.16 14.37
C LEU A 11 5.73 -13.23 13.79
N TRP A 12 5.41 -12.61 12.67
CA TRP A 12 6.20 -11.51 12.10
C TRP A 12 5.37 -10.25 12.03
N SER A 13 5.97 -9.11 12.29
CA SER A 13 5.30 -7.81 12.18
C SER A 13 6.08 -6.84 11.32
N ILE A 14 5.37 -6.03 10.54
CA ILE A 14 5.90 -4.85 9.85
C ILE A 14 5.42 -3.66 10.67
N VAL A 15 6.34 -2.86 11.20
CA VAL A 15 6.03 -1.79 12.14
C VAL A 15 6.79 -0.53 11.81
N ASN A 16 6.13 0.62 11.97
CA ASN A 16 6.76 1.93 11.82
C ASN A 16 7.23 2.51 13.16
N VAL A 17 6.61 2.09 14.26
CA VAL A 17 6.91 2.62 15.60
C VAL A 17 7.69 1.58 16.40
N PHE A 18 8.94 1.91 16.72
CA PHE A 18 9.77 1.09 17.61
C PHE A 18 9.17 0.99 19.01
N GLY A 19 9.26 -0.20 19.60
CA GLY A 19 8.68 -0.49 20.90
C GLY A 19 7.15 -0.65 20.90
N SER A 20 6.51 -0.69 19.72
CA SER A 20 5.07 -0.98 19.61
C SER A 20 4.72 -2.34 20.20
N GLN A 21 3.46 -2.54 20.58
CA GLN A 21 2.99 -3.82 21.10
C GLN A 21 3.21 -4.95 20.09
N ALA A 22 2.95 -4.70 18.82
CA ALA A 22 3.18 -5.68 17.76
C ALA A 22 4.63 -6.15 17.68
N MET A 23 5.58 -5.21 17.78
CA MET A 23 7.01 -5.50 17.82
C MET A 23 7.40 -6.37 19.03
N ARG A 24 6.83 -6.09 20.21
CA ARG A 24 7.15 -6.84 21.44
C ARG A 24 6.58 -8.26 21.47
N ILE A 25 5.45 -8.48 20.80
CA ILE A 25 4.79 -9.79 20.75
C ILE A 25 5.37 -10.67 19.66
N ALA A 26 5.84 -10.10 18.56
CA ALA A 26 6.33 -10.86 17.41
C ALA A 26 7.65 -11.57 17.68
N ASN A 27 7.88 -12.71 17.00
CA ASN A 27 9.14 -13.42 16.97
C ASN A 27 10.21 -12.69 16.14
N GLY A 28 9.76 -11.89 15.15
CA GLY A 28 10.60 -11.05 14.34
C GLY A 28 9.81 -9.86 13.81
N PHE A 29 10.51 -8.83 13.36
CA PHE A 29 9.87 -7.65 12.81
C PHE A 29 10.70 -7.03 11.68
N ILE A 30 10.03 -6.29 10.82
CA ILE A 30 10.61 -5.40 9.82
C ILE A 30 10.22 -3.97 10.23
N ALA A 31 11.22 -3.09 10.28
CA ALA A 31 11.00 -1.67 10.59
C ALA A 31 10.83 -0.88 9.31
N MET A 32 9.66 -0.30 9.07
CA MET A 32 9.35 0.46 7.85
C MET A 32 10.21 1.72 7.68
N GLN A 33 10.65 2.34 8.77
CA GLN A 33 11.42 3.59 8.76
C GLN A 33 10.75 4.74 7.98
N ALA A 34 9.42 4.73 7.91
CA ALA A 34 8.65 5.75 7.19
C ALA A 34 8.63 7.12 7.93
N GLY A 35 9.15 7.17 9.14
CA GLY A 35 9.07 8.33 10.01
C GLY A 35 7.66 8.54 10.58
N PRO A 36 7.42 9.59 11.37
CA PRO A 36 6.14 9.85 11.99
C PRO A 36 5.08 10.22 10.94
N GLU A 37 3.90 9.64 11.03
CA GLU A 37 2.71 10.08 10.31
C GLU A 37 1.93 11.05 11.19
N ILE A 38 1.61 12.23 10.64
CA ILE A 38 0.91 13.29 11.36
C ILE A 38 -0.56 13.33 10.95
N GLY A 39 -0.84 13.10 9.66
CA GLY A 39 -2.21 13.04 9.13
C GLY A 39 -2.88 11.71 9.43
N VAL A 40 -4.22 11.70 9.42
CA VAL A 40 -5.03 10.48 9.59
C VAL A 40 -4.84 9.54 8.42
N ALA A 41 -4.81 10.07 7.20
CA ALA A 41 -4.64 9.27 5.98
C ALA A 41 -3.21 8.76 5.86
N SER A 42 -3.04 7.45 5.96
CA SER A 42 -1.75 6.80 5.73
C SER A 42 -1.36 6.89 4.26
N SER A 43 -0.24 7.54 3.95
CA SER A 43 0.32 7.62 2.60
C SER A 43 1.68 6.92 2.51
N LYS A 44 2.68 7.47 3.18
CA LYS A 44 4.04 6.94 3.16
C LYS A 44 4.16 5.58 3.86
N ALA A 45 3.44 5.33 4.96
CA ALA A 45 3.45 4.04 5.64
C ALA A 45 2.77 2.96 4.79
N PHE A 46 1.74 3.28 4.02
CA PHE A 46 1.17 2.36 3.04
C PHE A 46 2.21 1.97 1.97
N THR A 47 2.87 2.94 1.36
CA THR A 47 3.88 2.69 0.31
C THR A 47 5.08 1.92 0.84
N THR A 48 5.59 2.27 2.03
CA THR A 48 6.70 1.54 2.65
C THR A 48 6.32 0.13 3.07
N SER A 49 5.08 -0.11 3.53
CA SER A 49 4.60 -1.47 3.80
C SER A 49 4.61 -2.33 2.54
N LEU A 50 4.21 -1.78 1.39
CA LEU A 50 4.28 -2.49 0.11
C LEU A 50 5.73 -2.80 -0.29
N ALA A 51 6.66 -1.86 -0.08
CA ALA A 51 8.08 -2.08 -0.34
C ALA A 51 8.65 -3.18 0.57
N ASP A 52 8.31 -3.19 1.86
CA ASP A 52 8.74 -4.23 2.81
C ASP A 52 8.19 -5.61 2.44
N LEU A 53 6.91 -5.69 2.05
CA LEU A 53 6.30 -6.94 1.58
C LEU A 53 6.96 -7.43 0.28
N TYR A 54 7.29 -6.52 -0.63
CA TYR A 54 8.02 -6.84 -1.85
C TYR A 54 9.41 -7.40 -1.54
N MET A 55 10.17 -6.74 -0.67
CA MET A 55 11.50 -7.23 -0.23
C MET A 55 11.40 -8.58 0.47
N LEU A 56 10.37 -8.78 1.31
CA LEU A 56 10.12 -10.06 1.96
C LEU A 56 9.82 -11.16 0.93
N ALA A 57 9.00 -10.88 -0.07
CA ALA A 57 8.69 -11.83 -1.15
C ALA A 57 9.95 -12.19 -1.94
N CYS A 58 10.79 -11.21 -2.27
CA CYS A 58 12.09 -11.42 -2.91
C CYS A 58 12.99 -12.34 -2.07
N LYS A 59 13.12 -12.05 -0.77
CA LYS A 59 13.94 -12.86 0.14
C LYS A 59 13.44 -14.28 0.27
N LEU A 60 12.13 -14.48 0.39
CA LEU A 60 11.53 -15.81 0.42
C LEU A 60 11.73 -16.56 -0.91
N GLY A 61 11.64 -15.87 -2.03
CA GLY A 61 11.90 -16.43 -3.36
C GLY A 61 13.36 -16.89 -3.51
N GLU A 62 14.30 -16.08 -3.03
CA GLU A 62 15.73 -16.43 -2.97
C GLU A 62 15.96 -17.70 -2.13
N LEU A 63 15.48 -17.72 -0.89
CA LEU A 63 15.64 -18.83 0.03
C LEU A 63 15.02 -20.15 -0.47
N ARG A 64 13.94 -20.06 -1.22
CA ARG A 64 13.28 -21.21 -1.85
C ARG A 64 13.88 -21.62 -3.20
N GLY A 65 14.82 -20.86 -3.73
CA GLY A 65 15.40 -21.08 -5.05
C GLY A 65 14.42 -20.90 -6.21
N THR A 66 13.30 -20.19 -5.99
CA THR A 66 12.28 -19.93 -7.03
C THR A 66 12.59 -18.68 -7.85
N VAL A 67 13.52 -17.86 -7.40
CA VAL A 67 13.98 -16.65 -8.10
C VAL A 67 15.47 -16.79 -8.40
N SER A 68 15.86 -16.70 -9.68
CA SER A 68 17.26 -16.74 -10.08
C SER A 68 18.01 -15.49 -9.62
N ALA A 69 19.34 -15.59 -9.48
CA ALA A 69 20.19 -14.45 -9.10
C ALA A 69 20.09 -13.27 -10.08
N ASN A 70 19.90 -13.53 -11.38
CA ASN A 70 19.69 -12.48 -12.38
C ASN A 70 18.36 -11.77 -12.15
N ARG A 71 17.28 -12.55 -11.99
CA ARG A 71 15.95 -11.99 -11.73
C ARG A 71 15.92 -11.22 -10.42
N MET A 72 16.63 -11.67 -9.41
CA MET A 72 16.73 -10.94 -8.12
C MET A 72 17.37 -9.57 -8.32
N ARG A 73 18.44 -9.47 -9.11
CA ARG A 73 19.07 -8.16 -9.40
C ARG A 73 18.12 -7.21 -10.13
N GLU A 74 17.36 -7.70 -11.09
CA GLU A 74 16.32 -6.89 -11.77
C GLU A 74 15.29 -6.37 -10.77
N LEU A 75 14.72 -7.25 -9.94
CA LEU A 75 13.70 -6.89 -8.95
C LEU A 75 14.21 -5.84 -7.95
N VAL A 76 15.45 -5.96 -7.49
CA VAL A 76 16.07 -4.98 -6.58
C VAL A 76 16.30 -3.65 -7.30
N ASN A 77 16.77 -3.68 -8.55
CA ASN A 77 16.96 -2.46 -9.34
C ASN A 77 15.63 -1.75 -9.61
N ASP A 78 14.58 -2.49 -9.93
CA ASP A 78 13.23 -1.93 -10.13
C ASP A 78 12.74 -1.24 -8.85
N LEU A 79 12.89 -1.90 -7.69
CA LEU A 79 12.52 -1.30 -6.40
C LEU A 79 13.32 -0.02 -6.10
N ALA A 80 14.61 -0.01 -6.41
CA ALA A 80 15.48 1.15 -6.18
C ALA A 80 15.11 2.39 -7.03
N GLN A 81 14.31 2.22 -8.09
CA GLN A 81 13.83 3.34 -8.91
C GLN A 81 12.55 3.99 -8.36
N ILE A 82 11.81 3.31 -7.47
CA ILE A 82 10.52 3.81 -6.95
C ILE A 82 10.61 5.23 -6.38
N PRO A 83 11.64 5.60 -5.57
CA PRO A 83 11.72 6.97 -5.05
C PRO A 83 11.81 8.03 -6.15
N ASN A 84 12.59 7.76 -7.21
CA ASN A 84 12.71 8.69 -8.33
C ASN A 84 11.40 8.79 -9.13
N LEU A 85 10.73 7.68 -9.40
CA LEU A 85 9.44 7.67 -10.09
C LEU A 85 8.35 8.37 -9.28
N ALA A 86 8.32 8.16 -7.97
CA ALA A 86 7.41 8.89 -7.08
C ALA A 86 7.71 10.39 -7.08
N GLY A 87 8.99 10.79 -7.05
CA GLY A 87 9.40 12.19 -7.18
C GLY A 87 8.88 12.84 -8.45
N GLN A 88 9.02 12.18 -9.60
CA GLN A 88 8.51 12.70 -10.88
C GLN A 88 7.00 12.95 -10.88
N LEU A 89 6.21 12.10 -10.20
CA LEU A 89 4.77 12.30 -10.07
C LEU A 89 4.40 13.53 -9.22
N LEU A 90 5.32 13.98 -8.37
CA LEU A 90 5.13 15.11 -7.46
C LEU A 90 5.73 16.42 -7.98
N GLU A 91 6.39 16.40 -9.14
CA GLU A 91 7.01 17.61 -9.72
C GLU A 91 5.97 18.63 -10.22
N ASP A 92 4.81 18.18 -10.69
CA ASP A 92 3.74 19.03 -11.18
C ASP A 92 2.43 18.75 -10.43
N GLU A 93 2.17 19.56 -9.42
CA GLU A 93 0.95 19.49 -8.62
C GLU A 93 -0.28 20.09 -9.34
N SER A 94 -0.08 20.86 -10.42
CA SER A 94 -1.16 21.55 -11.12
C SER A 94 -2.20 20.59 -11.72
N VAL A 95 -1.77 19.40 -12.12
CA VAL A 95 -2.68 18.34 -12.62
C VAL A 95 -3.69 17.95 -11.54
N TYR A 96 -3.25 17.79 -10.31
CA TYR A 96 -4.10 17.39 -9.18
C TYR A 96 -5.01 18.54 -8.75
N GLU A 97 -4.50 19.77 -8.73
CA GLU A 97 -5.31 20.96 -8.42
C GLU A 97 -6.42 21.15 -9.46
N ASN A 98 -6.12 21.00 -10.75
CA ASN A 98 -7.11 21.10 -11.82
C ASN A 98 -8.20 20.05 -11.68
N LEU A 99 -7.84 18.79 -11.41
CA LEU A 99 -8.80 17.71 -11.17
C LEU A 99 -9.65 17.99 -9.92
N ALA A 100 -9.05 18.45 -8.84
CA ALA A 100 -9.77 18.85 -7.63
C ALA A 100 -10.77 19.97 -7.92
N ASN A 101 -10.40 20.98 -8.70
CA ASN A 101 -11.29 22.06 -9.10
C ASN A 101 -12.46 21.60 -9.98
N VAL A 102 -12.28 20.56 -10.79
CA VAL A 102 -13.35 19.97 -11.60
C VAL A 102 -14.33 19.16 -10.75
N PHE A 103 -13.81 18.42 -9.79
CA PHE A 103 -14.58 17.40 -9.07
C PHE A 103 -14.95 17.76 -7.63
N HIS A 104 -14.59 18.95 -7.12
CA HIS A 104 -14.82 19.33 -5.71
C HIS A 104 -16.29 19.31 -5.26
N ASN A 105 -17.24 19.41 -6.20
CA ASN A 105 -18.69 19.32 -5.91
C ASN A 105 -19.26 17.91 -6.11
N ALA A 106 -18.45 16.93 -6.49
CA ALA A 106 -18.94 15.56 -6.63
C ALA A 106 -19.17 14.93 -5.25
N GLU A 107 -20.31 14.26 -5.08
CA GLU A 107 -20.70 13.64 -3.82
C GLU A 107 -20.26 12.18 -3.72
N ASP A 108 -20.03 11.52 -4.88
CA ASP A 108 -19.69 10.12 -4.99
C ASP A 108 -18.51 9.89 -5.92
N PHE A 109 -17.60 8.95 -5.53
CA PHE A 109 -16.49 8.53 -6.35
C PHE A 109 -16.37 7.01 -6.41
N LEU A 110 -16.15 6.48 -7.62
CA LEU A 110 -15.80 5.08 -7.83
C LEU A 110 -14.34 4.94 -8.23
N PHE A 111 -13.61 4.18 -7.46
CA PHE A 111 -12.22 3.80 -7.74
C PHE A 111 -12.20 2.40 -8.36
N LEU A 112 -11.72 2.29 -9.58
CA LEU A 112 -11.76 1.05 -10.34
C LEU A 112 -10.37 0.43 -10.46
N GLY A 113 -10.25 -0.82 -10.07
CA GLY A 113 -9.02 -1.58 -10.18
C GLY A 113 -9.23 -2.98 -10.73
N ARG A 114 -8.25 -3.51 -11.46
CA ARG A 114 -8.26 -4.88 -11.99
C ARG A 114 -7.05 -5.66 -11.52
N GLY A 115 -7.25 -6.93 -11.12
CA GLY A 115 -6.17 -7.77 -10.61
C GLY A 115 -5.49 -7.13 -9.41
N ILE A 116 -4.17 -6.97 -9.44
CA ILE A 116 -3.37 -6.37 -8.36
C ILE A 116 -3.68 -4.89 -8.12
N ASN A 117 -4.31 -4.20 -9.05
CA ASN A 117 -4.71 -2.79 -8.89
C ASN A 117 -6.05 -2.64 -8.14
N TYR A 118 -6.79 -3.72 -7.90
CA TYR A 118 -8.04 -3.63 -7.13
C TYR A 118 -7.79 -3.25 -5.66
N PRO A 119 -6.86 -3.85 -4.93
CA PRO A 119 -6.49 -3.37 -3.59
C PRO A 119 -6.02 -1.91 -3.57
N ILE A 120 -5.35 -1.42 -4.62
CA ILE A 120 -4.95 -0.01 -4.74
C ILE A 120 -6.17 0.89 -4.92
N ALA A 121 -7.17 0.46 -5.69
CA ALA A 121 -8.44 1.19 -5.82
C ALA A 121 -9.19 1.28 -4.47
N LEU A 122 -9.20 0.22 -3.67
CA LEU A 122 -9.76 0.24 -2.32
C LEU A 122 -9.03 1.24 -1.41
N GLU A 123 -7.70 1.28 -1.47
CA GLU A 123 -6.89 2.23 -0.71
C GLU A 123 -7.13 3.68 -1.16
N GLY A 124 -7.23 3.93 -2.48
CA GLY A 124 -7.57 5.24 -3.02
C GLY A 124 -8.94 5.73 -2.51
N ALA A 125 -9.96 4.87 -2.55
CA ALA A 125 -11.28 5.16 -2.01
C ALA A 125 -11.22 5.47 -0.50
N LEU A 126 -10.44 4.71 0.26
CA LEU A 126 -10.22 4.95 1.68
C LEU A 126 -9.57 6.31 1.93
N LYS A 127 -8.52 6.66 1.18
CA LYS A 127 -7.83 7.97 1.32
C LYS A 127 -8.79 9.14 1.07
N LEU A 128 -9.62 9.05 0.03
CA LEU A 128 -10.58 10.11 -0.24
C LEU A 128 -11.60 10.27 0.89
N LYS A 129 -12.16 9.16 1.39
CA LYS A 129 -13.09 9.17 2.54
C LYS A 129 -12.48 9.78 3.79
N GLU A 130 -11.24 9.39 4.12
CA GLU A 130 -10.56 9.84 5.34
C GLU A 130 -10.28 11.34 5.35
N ILE A 131 -10.01 11.92 4.17
CA ILE A 131 -9.60 13.33 4.06
C ILE A 131 -10.78 14.25 3.80
N SER A 132 -11.73 13.85 2.95
CA SER A 132 -12.79 14.73 2.45
C SER A 132 -14.18 14.43 2.99
N TYR A 133 -14.40 13.25 3.59
CA TYR A 133 -15.71 12.71 3.95
C TYR A 133 -16.65 12.48 2.75
N ILE A 134 -16.17 12.61 1.52
CA ILE A 134 -16.90 12.26 0.31
C ILE A 134 -17.10 10.75 0.26
N HIS A 135 -18.28 10.30 -0.16
CA HIS A 135 -18.53 8.89 -0.37
C HIS A 135 -17.64 8.34 -1.50
N ALA A 136 -16.88 7.31 -1.22
CA ALA A 136 -15.98 6.70 -2.19
C ALA A 136 -15.92 5.18 -2.00
N GLU A 137 -16.02 4.45 -3.10
CA GLU A 137 -15.96 2.99 -3.09
C GLU A 137 -14.95 2.46 -4.12
N GLY A 138 -14.26 1.37 -3.75
CA GLY A 138 -13.40 0.64 -4.66
C GLY A 138 -14.12 -0.56 -5.26
N TYR A 139 -14.11 -0.67 -6.59
CA TYR A 139 -14.73 -1.77 -7.30
C TYR A 139 -13.75 -2.52 -8.21
N PRO A 140 -13.92 -3.86 -8.34
CA PRO A 140 -13.25 -4.60 -9.38
C PRO A 140 -13.78 -4.10 -10.75
N ALA A 141 -12.90 -3.56 -11.58
CA ALA A 141 -13.30 -2.95 -12.85
C ALA A 141 -14.08 -3.90 -13.78
N GLY A 142 -13.82 -5.22 -13.66
CA GLY A 142 -14.56 -6.23 -14.43
C GLY A 142 -16.01 -6.40 -14.00
N GLU A 143 -16.34 -6.08 -12.74
CA GLU A 143 -17.68 -6.24 -12.18
C GLU A 143 -18.54 -4.96 -12.26
N MET A 144 -17.99 -3.87 -12.80
CA MET A 144 -18.65 -2.57 -12.81
C MET A 144 -20.03 -2.61 -13.50
N LYS A 145 -20.17 -3.43 -14.55
CA LYS A 145 -21.45 -3.60 -15.28
C LYS A 145 -22.44 -4.56 -14.61
N HIS A 146 -22.04 -5.24 -13.56
CA HIS A 146 -22.86 -6.24 -12.88
C HIS A 146 -23.46 -5.73 -11.57
N GLY A 147 -23.33 -4.45 -11.27
CA GLY A 147 -23.85 -3.82 -10.06
C GLY A 147 -23.82 -2.30 -10.10
N PRO A 148 -22.64 -1.66 -9.95
CA PRO A 148 -22.54 -0.22 -9.71
C PRO A 148 -23.16 0.69 -10.81
N ILE A 149 -23.23 0.19 -12.03
CA ILE A 149 -23.82 0.91 -13.18
C ILE A 149 -24.89 0.09 -13.90
N ALA A 150 -25.47 -0.90 -13.24
CA ALA A 150 -26.59 -1.67 -13.80
C ALA A 150 -27.93 -0.95 -13.63
#